data_07fd4431bcd909237c6bd0577641054a
#
_entry.id   07fd4431bcd909237c6bd0577641054a
#
_cell.length_a   1.000
_cell.length_b   1.000
_cell.length_c   1.000
_cell.angle_alpha   90.00
_cell.angle_beta   90.00
_cell.angle_gamma   90.00
#
_symmetry.space_group_name_H-M   'P 1'
#
loop_
_entity.id
_entity.type
_entity.pdbx_description
1 polymer ?
#
loop_
_entity_poly.entity_id
_entity_poly.type
_entity_poly.pdbx_seq_one_letter_code
_entity_poly.pdbx_strand_id
1 'polypeptide(L)'
;MLSAHGSPPEVVEQAQLSGGAVVDAVCPLVTKVHHELKVRAKKGYTVLYVGHEGHEEAVGTMAVAPESVHLIQSIEDIDALKDREGPFALLSQTTLSLDEWQHLRDHAEKVFPEIWMPNRSDLCFATTNRQAALRAIASSADAVVVIGSANSSNTVALTKVAESSGCKRVYRVNSAEELPDDLSGVVAVTAGASAPESLVDQVVATLNPTDGFVTHAETVEDEYFPPPPELRETLKALSSLLDLAFKTPSASTFDGQSDRAFTAAQVLSAASR
;
A
#
# COMPACT_ATOMS: atom_id res chain seq x y z
N MET A 1 -1.31 -0.23 18.48
CA MET A 1 -0.63 -0.42 17.16
C MET A 1 -1.02 0.75 16.28
N LEU A 2 -0.05 1.37 15.62
CA LEU A 2 -0.26 2.46 14.68
C LEU A 2 -0.45 1.93 13.24
N SER A 3 -1.05 2.76 12.38
CA SER A 3 -1.44 2.38 11.01
C SER A 3 -0.24 2.09 10.09
N ALA A 4 -0.39 1.15 9.17
CA ALA A 4 0.58 0.87 8.12
C ALA A 4 0.76 2.05 7.14
N HIS A 5 -0.23 2.94 7.04
CA HIS A 5 -0.18 4.13 6.20
C HIS A 5 0.64 5.29 6.80
N GLY A 6 1.21 5.10 8.01
CA GLY A 6 1.90 6.15 8.75
C GLY A 6 0.95 7.02 9.54
N SER A 7 1.47 7.60 10.62
CA SER A 7 0.70 8.49 11.49
C SER A 7 1.43 9.83 11.63
N PRO A 8 0.71 10.93 11.86
CA PRO A 8 1.34 12.20 12.22
C PRO A 8 2.30 12.04 13.40
N PRO A 9 3.44 12.75 13.42
CA PRO A 9 4.42 12.65 14.50
C PRO A 9 3.83 12.86 15.89
N GLU A 10 2.87 13.78 16.03
CA GLU A 10 2.20 14.05 17.31
C GLU A 10 1.38 12.87 17.81
N VAL A 11 0.73 12.12 16.89
CA VAL A 11 -0.04 10.91 17.23
C VAL A 11 0.89 9.81 17.73
N VAL A 12 2.06 9.65 17.09
CA VAL A 12 3.09 8.70 17.52
C VAL A 12 3.60 9.05 18.92
N GLU A 13 3.93 10.32 19.16
CA GLU A 13 4.39 10.80 20.45
C GLU A 13 3.33 10.61 21.55
N GLN A 14 2.08 10.98 21.29
CA GLN A 14 0.98 10.78 22.24
C GLN A 14 0.76 9.31 22.57
N ALA A 15 0.84 8.43 21.57
CA ALA A 15 0.75 6.99 21.79
C ALA A 15 1.88 6.49 22.71
N GLN A 16 3.12 6.93 22.49
CA GLN A 16 4.26 6.58 23.34
C GLN A 16 4.11 7.09 24.78
N LEU A 17 3.58 8.31 24.96
CA LEU A 17 3.33 8.89 26.28
C LEU A 17 2.18 8.22 27.04
N SER A 18 1.32 7.45 26.38
CA SER A 18 0.18 6.76 27.02
C SER A 18 0.59 5.64 27.99
N GLY A 19 1.89 5.30 28.08
CA GLY A 19 2.45 4.33 29.00
C GLY A 19 2.21 2.86 28.65
N GLY A 20 1.60 2.58 27.49
CA GLY A 20 1.43 1.24 26.95
C GLY A 20 2.54 0.83 25.98
N ALA A 21 2.58 -0.46 25.64
CA ALA A 21 3.44 -0.91 24.54
C ALA A 21 2.87 -0.38 23.19
N VAL A 22 3.68 0.37 22.46
CA VAL A 22 3.31 0.90 21.15
C VAL A 22 4.10 0.15 20.08
N VAL A 23 3.39 -0.44 19.12
CA VAL A 23 3.99 -1.01 17.92
C VAL A 23 3.63 -0.10 16.75
N ASP A 24 4.63 0.47 16.11
CA ASP A 24 4.46 1.23 14.88
C ASP A 24 4.55 0.26 13.69
N ALA A 25 3.39 0.00 13.07
CA ALA A 25 3.26 -0.91 11.94
C ALA A 25 3.41 -0.20 10.58
N VAL A 26 3.98 1.02 10.59
CA VAL A 26 4.17 1.79 9.35
C VAL A 26 4.95 1.00 8.31
N CYS A 27 4.43 0.97 7.08
CA CYS A 27 5.09 0.32 5.96
C CYS A 27 6.47 0.96 5.68
N PRO A 28 7.54 0.18 5.45
CA PRO A 28 8.85 0.71 5.11
C PRO A 28 8.86 1.63 3.90
N LEU A 29 7.95 1.45 2.94
CA LEU A 29 7.82 2.37 1.79
C LEU A 29 7.28 3.74 2.22
N VAL A 30 6.30 3.78 3.11
CA VAL A 30 5.80 5.04 3.70
C VAL A 30 6.89 5.71 4.55
N THR A 31 7.63 4.91 5.33
CA THR A 31 8.80 5.41 6.08
C THR A 31 9.85 6.05 5.17
N LYS A 32 10.10 5.47 3.97
CA LYS A 32 10.98 6.06 2.95
C LYS A 32 10.46 7.42 2.50
N VAL A 33 9.17 7.56 2.18
CA VAL A 33 8.55 8.83 1.76
C VAL A 33 8.71 9.89 2.86
N HIS A 34 8.38 9.53 4.13
CA HIS A 34 8.57 10.42 5.28
C HIS A 34 10.03 10.86 5.45
N HIS A 35 10.98 9.93 5.25
CA HIS A 35 12.42 10.23 5.33
C HIS A 35 12.85 11.22 4.24
N GLU A 36 12.47 10.95 2.98
CA GLU A 36 12.81 11.84 1.86
C GLU A 36 12.20 13.24 2.04
N LEU A 37 10.95 13.32 2.49
CA LEU A 37 10.32 14.59 2.81
C LEU A 37 11.13 15.37 3.87
N LYS A 38 11.48 14.72 5.00
CA LYS A 38 12.31 15.34 6.04
C LYS A 38 13.65 15.84 5.51
N VAL A 39 14.31 15.04 4.68
CA VAL A 39 15.62 15.40 4.10
C VAL A 39 15.48 16.58 3.13
N ARG A 40 14.45 16.59 2.29
CA ARG A 40 14.22 17.68 1.31
C ARG A 40 13.82 18.97 2.02
N ALA A 41 12.88 18.91 2.96
CA ALA A 41 12.48 20.06 3.77
C ALA A 41 13.68 20.72 4.49
N LYS A 42 14.57 19.92 5.12
CA LYS A 42 15.80 20.42 5.76
C LYS A 42 16.77 21.09 4.79
N LYS A 43 16.73 20.73 3.51
CA LYS A 43 17.53 21.32 2.44
C LYS A 43 16.87 22.52 1.76
N GLY A 44 15.71 22.96 2.24
CA GLY A 44 14.97 24.10 1.72
C GLY A 44 14.17 23.83 0.45
N TYR A 45 13.86 22.56 0.16
CA TYR A 45 12.99 22.20 -0.98
C TYR A 45 11.54 22.51 -0.68
N THR A 46 10.81 22.99 -1.69
CA THR A 46 9.35 22.91 -1.75
C THR A 46 9.01 21.51 -2.26
N VAL A 47 8.28 20.73 -1.46
CA VAL A 47 7.95 19.34 -1.80
C VAL A 47 6.52 19.26 -2.31
N LEU A 48 6.36 18.82 -3.55
CA LEU A 48 5.09 18.44 -4.15
C LEU A 48 4.80 16.99 -3.76
N TYR A 49 3.72 16.76 -3.03
CA TYR A 49 3.30 15.42 -2.64
C TYR A 49 2.01 15.06 -3.35
N VAL A 50 2.11 14.15 -4.33
CA VAL A 50 0.94 13.64 -5.07
C VAL A 50 0.19 12.66 -4.19
N GLY A 51 -1.07 12.95 -3.90
CA GLY A 51 -1.88 12.12 -3.01
C GLY A 51 -3.32 12.58 -2.93
N HIS A 52 -4.14 11.86 -2.18
CA HIS A 52 -5.56 12.19 -2.01
C HIS A 52 -5.79 12.88 -0.67
N GLU A 53 -6.48 14.00 -0.70
CA GLU A 53 -6.88 14.72 0.51
C GLU A 53 -7.70 13.82 1.45
N GLY A 54 -7.39 13.87 2.76
CA GLY A 54 -8.06 13.06 3.77
C GLY A 54 -7.62 11.59 3.84
N HIS A 55 -6.80 11.11 2.91
CA HIS A 55 -6.21 9.77 3.03
C HIS A 55 -5.22 9.71 4.19
N GLU A 56 -5.26 8.63 4.99
CA GLU A 56 -4.41 8.48 6.19
C GLU A 56 -2.92 8.69 5.89
N GLU A 57 -2.41 8.13 4.78
CA GLU A 57 -1.02 8.29 4.35
C GLU A 57 -0.69 9.75 4.00
N ALA A 58 -1.62 10.46 3.33
CA ALA A 58 -1.44 11.87 3.01
C ALA A 58 -1.43 12.72 4.29
N VAL A 59 -2.36 12.48 5.20
CA VAL A 59 -2.42 13.16 6.51
C VAL A 59 -1.11 12.94 7.30
N GLY A 60 -0.65 11.68 7.39
CA GLY A 60 0.60 11.34 8.07
C GLY A 60 1.82 11.99 7.44
N THR A 61 1.93 11.93 6.11
CA THR A 61 3.07 12.49 5.36
C THR A 61 3.09 14.02 5.43
N MET A 62 1.96 14.69 5.21
CA MET A 62 1.86 16.15 5.27
C MET A 62 2.25 16.70 6.65
N ALA A 63 1.95 15.98 7.72
CA ALA A 63 2.31 16.36 9.10
C ALA A 63 3.80 16.26 9.40
N VAL A 64 4.59 15.58 8.57
CA VAL A 64 6.05 15.42 8.77
C VAL A 64 6.83 16.73 8.59
N ALA A 65 6.40 17.57 7.62
CA ALA A 65 7.03 18.86 7.33
C ALA A 65 6.00 19.83 6.72
N PRO A 66 4.98 20.28 7.48
CA PRO A 66 3.82 20.97 6.95
C PRO A 66 4.14 22.27 6.22
N GLU A 67 5.21 22.98 6.63
CA GLU A 67 5.62 24.24 6.01
C GLU A 67 6.31 24.05 4.64
N SER A 68 6.74 22.84 4.32
CA SER A 68 7.56 22.56 3.13
C SER A 68 6.84 21.70 2.10
N VAL A 69 5.71 21.08 2.46
CA VAL A 69 5.00 20.12 1.61
C VAL A 69 3.66 20.67 1.13
N HIS A 70 3.35 20.45 -0.14
CA HIS A 70 2.10 20.83 -0.78
C HIS A 70 1.43 19.60 -1.36
N LEU A 71 0.15 19.38 -1.01
CA LEU A 71 -0.65 18.30 -1.59
C LEU A 71 -0.98 18.64 -3.03
N ILE A 72 -0.78 17.68 -3.90
CA ILE A 72 -1.03 17.77 -5.34
C ILE A 72 -2.06 16.70 -5.72
N GLN A 73 -3.19 17.13 -6.22
CA GLN A 73 -4.27 16.28 -6.70
C GLN A 73 -4.58 16.51 -8.19
N SER A 74 -4.11 17.64 -8.72
CA SER A 74 -4.41 18.09 -10.09
C SER A 74 -3.22 18.82 -10.71
N ILE A 75 -3.30 19.08 -12.01
CA ILE A 75 -2.33 19.91 -12.75
C ILE A 75 -2.36 21.36 -12.23
N GLU A 76 -3.53 21.84 -11.89
CA GLU A 76 -3.77 23.20 -11.39
C GLU A 76 -3.02 23.43 -10.05
N ASP A 77 -2.90 22.40 -9.20
CA ASP A 77 -2.14 22.49 -7.96
C ASP A 77 -0.64 22.69 -8.24
N ILE A 78 -0.11 22.03 -9.28
CA ILE A 78 1.27 22.19 -9.73
C ILE A 78 1.47 23.59 -10.30
N ASP A 79 0.56 24.04 -11.17
CA ASP A 79 0.63 25.34 -11.81
C ASP A 79 0.53 26.50 -10.80
N ALA A 80 -0.18 26.31 -9.70
CA ALA A 80 -0.26 27.29 -8.61
C ALA A 80 1.10 27.57 -7.93
N LEU A 81 2.07 26.66 -8.09
CA LEU A 81 3.41 26.78 -7.50
C LEU A 81 4.47 27.29 -8.49
N LYS A 82 4.13 27.50 -9.77
CA LYS A 82 5.08 27.81 -10.86
C LYS A 82 5.93 29.05 -10.63
N ASP A 83 5.38 30.06 -9.95
CA ASP A 83 6.06 31.34 -9.69
C ASP A 83 6.85 31.33 -8.36
N ARG A 84 6.93 30.17 -7.68
CA ARG A 84 7.66 30.02 -6.45
C ARG A 84 9.13 29.78 -6.73
N GLU A 85 10.01 30.46 -6.01
CA GLU A 85 11.45 30.28 -6.13
C GLU A 85 11.94 29.13 -5.24
N GLY A 86 13.04 28.49 -5.65
CA GLY A 86 13.76 27.49 -4.86
C GLY A 86 13.80 26.12 -5.52
N PRO A 87 14.48 25.16 -4.88
CA PRO A 87 14.51 23.79 -5.37
C PRO A 87 13.17 23.07 -5.06
N PHE A 88 12.72 22.25 -6.01
CA PHE A 88 11.51 21.47 -5.89
C PHE A 88 11.81 19.97 -5.80
N ALA A 89 10.96 19.24 -5.09
CA ALA A 89 10.98 17.79 -5.04
C ALA A 89 9.58 17.23 -5.25
N LEU A 90 9.48 16.05 -5.88
CA LEU A 90 8.23 15.35 -6.10
C LEU A 90 8.27 14.01 -5.38
N LEU A 91 7.27 13.79 -4.54
CA LEU A 91 7.00 12.54 -3.83
C LEU A 91 5.56 12.11 -4.09
N SER A 92 5.22 10.86 -3.77
CA SER A 92 3.85 10.39 -3.95
C SER A 92 3.36 9.49 -2.83
N GLN A 93 2.03 9.44 -2.68
CA GLN A 93 1.32 8.43 -1.94
C GLN A 93 1.58 7.06 -2.57
N THR A 94 1.78 6.03 -1.74
CA THR A 94 2.21 4.71 -2.21
C THR A 94 1.13 3.92 -2.94
N THR A 95 -0.14 4.33 -2.84
CA THR A 95 -1.31 3.59 -3.34
C THR A 95 -2.02 4.23 -4.54
N LEU A 96 -1.40 5.20 -5.21
CA LEU A 96 -1.96 5.84 -6.41
C LEU A 96 -2.05 4.88 -7.59
N SER A 97 -2.90 5.22 -8.58
CA SER A 97 -2.82 4.58 -9.87
C SER A 97 -1.55 5.02 -10.62
N LEU A 98 -0.98 4.10 -11.41
CA LEU A 98 0.21 4.40 -12.19
C LEU A 98 -0.05 5.53 -13.19
N ASP A 99 -1.24 5.55 -13.81
CA ASP A 99 -1.62 6.58 -14.79
C ASP A 99 -1.75 7.96 -14.15
N GLU A 100 -2.38 8.05 -12.97
CA GLU A 100 -2.51 9.29 -12.22
C GLU A 100 -1.14 9.85 -11.81
N TRP A 101 -0.29 8.98 -11.26
CA TRP A 101 1.09 9.32 -10.93
C TRP A 101 1.86 9.82 -12.15
N GLN A 102 1.84 9.08 -13.26
CA GLN A 102 2.57 9.46 -14.47
C GLN A 102 2.09 10.79 -15.04
N HIS A 103 0.78 11.01 -15.08
CA HIS A 103 0.20 12.24 -15.59
C HIS A 103 0.67 13.48 -14.82
N LEU A 104 0.63 13.43 -13.49
CA LEU A 104 1.04 14.55 -12.64
C LEU A 104 2.56 14.71 -12.61
N ARG A 105 3.32 13.60 -12.61
CA ARG A 105 4.78 13.63 -12.72
C ARG A 105 5.24 14.30 -14.00
N ASP A 106 4.70 13.89 -15.16
CA ASP A 106 5.11 14.42 -16.46
C ASP A 106 4.79 15.91 -16.59
N HIS A 107 3.74 16.37 -15.95
CA HIS A 107 3.42 17.81 -15.87
C HIS A 107 4.37 18.55 -14.93
N ALA A 108 4.67 17.99 -13.75
CA ALA A 108 5.61 18.59 -12.81
C ALA A 108 7.01 18.74 -13.40
N GLU A 109 7.50 17.75 -14.17
CA GLU A 109 8.78 17.83 -14.89
C GLU A 109 8.81 18.94 -15.96
N LYS A 110 7.67 19.22 -16.60
CA LYS A 110 7.56 20.32 -17.57
C LYS A 110 7.57 21.68 -16.91
N VAL A 111 6.89 21.83 -15.77
CA VAL A 111 6.81 23.09 -15.02
C VAL A 111 8.12 23.36 -14.26
N PHE A 112 8.73 22.31 -13.71
CA PHE A 112 9.95 22.36 -12.91
C PHE A 112 11.02 21.43 -13.49
N PRO A 113 11.77 21.82 -14.52
CA PRO A 113 12.71 20.93 -15.22
C PRO A 113 13.83 20.33 -14.33
N GLU A 114 14.14 20.96 -13.21
CA GLU A 114 15.15 20.49 -12.25
C GLU A 114 14.52 19.88 -10.99
N ILE A 115 13.25 19.49 -11.06
CA ILE A 115 12.57 18.86 -9.91
C ILE A 115 13.28 17.57 -9.51
N TRP A 116 13.60 17.47 -8.24
CA TRP A 116 14.19 16.24 -7.70
C TRP A 116 13.12 15.18 -7.49
N MET A 117 13.42 13.95 -7.87
CA MET A 117 12.60 12.77 -7.61
C MET A 117 13.47 11.63 -7.07
N PRO A 118 12.89 10.70 -6.28
CA PRO A 118 13.60 9.50 -5.86
C PRO A 118 13.91 8.59 -7.07
N ASN A 119 15.06 7.88 -7.02
CA ASN A 119 15.49 6.98 -8.09
C ASN A 119 14.52 5.81 -8.36
N ARG A 120 13.74 5.42 -7.35
CA ARG A 120 12.68 4.42 -7.45
C ARG A 120 11.36 5.09 -7.11
N SER A 121 10.31 4.74 -7.85
CA SER A 121 8.95 5.18 -7.58
C SER A 121 8.59 4.95 -6.11
N ASP A 122 7.77 5.83 -5.54
CA ASP A 122 7.20 5.66 -4.21
C ASP A 122 6.00 4.71 -4.21
N LEU A 123 5.46 4.37 -5.38
CA LEU A 123 4.34 3.44 -5.49
C LEU A 123 4.73 2.05 -4.97
N CYS A 124 3.87 1.46 -4.13
CA CYS A 124 4.16 0.18 -3.53
C CYS A 124 3.98 -0.99 -4.54
N PHE A 125 4.77 -2.06 -4.34
CA PHE A 125 4.70 -3.27 -5.18
C PHE A 125 3.31 -3.89 -5.18
N ALA A 126 2.66 -3.95 -4.02
CA ALA A 126 1.30 -4.47 -3.90
C ALA A 126 0.30 -3.68 -4.75
N THR A 127 0.54 -2.39 -4.99
CA THR A 127 -0.27 -1.55 -5.87
C THR A 127 0.10 -1.78 -7.34
N THR A 128 1.37 -1.65 -7.68
CA THR A 128 1.81 -1.72 -9.09
C THR A 128 1.65 -3.10 -9.70
N ASN A 129 1.95 -4.18 -8.96
CA ASN A 129 1.81 -5.55 -9.45
C ASN A 129 0.35 -5.92 -9.69
N ARG A 130 -0.57 -5.53 -8.77
CA ARG A 130 -2.02 -5.76 -8.98
C ARG A 130 -2.56 -4.99 -10.17
N GLN A 131 -2.13 -3.74 -10.35
CA GLN A 131 -2.53 -2.95 -11.51
C GLN A 131 -2.01 -3.55 -12.81
N ALA A 132 -0.76 -4.02 -12.85
CA ALA A 132 -0.19 -4.67 -14.03
C ALA A 132 -0.94 -5.97 -14.38
N ALA A 133 -1.15 -6.84 -13.40
CA ALA A 133 -1.89 -8.10 -13.60
C ALA A 133 -3.32 -7.84 -14.08
N LEU A 134 -4.02 -6.87 -13.46
CA LEU A 134 -5.38 -6.52 -13.86
C LEU A 134 -5.42 -5.95 -15.28
N ARG A 135 -4.47 -5.07 -15.63
CA ARG A 135 -4.37 -4.47 -16.95
C ARG A 135 -4.17 -5.52 -18.06
N ALA A 136 -3.41 -6.57 -17.76
CA ALA A 136 -3.16 -7.67 -18.71
C ALA A 136 -4.42 -8.48 -19.03
N ILE A 137 -5.35 -8.63 -18.08
CA ILE A 137 -6.51 -9.50 -18.24
C ILE A 137 -7.84 -8.75 -18.46
N ALA A 138 -7.96 -7.49 -18.04
CA ALA A 138 -9.23 -6.76 -18.00
C ALA A 138 -9.89 -6.63 -19.38
N SER A 139 -9.12 -6.43 -20.45
CA SER A 139 -9.65 -6.28 -21.81
C SER A 139 -10.24 -7.58 -22.38
N SER A 140 -9.84 -8.75 -21.86
CA SER A 140 -10.32 -10.08 -22.28
C SER A 140 -11.44 -10.62 -21.38
N ALA A 141 -11.75 -9.93 -20.27
CA ALA A 141 -12.81 -10.31 -19.36
C ALA A 141 -14.18 -9.72 -19.78
N ASP A 142 -15.24 -10.49 -19.62
CA ASP A 142 -16.61 -10.02 -19.79
C ASP A 142 -17.07 -9.12 -18.63
N ALA A 143 -16.48 -9.34 -17.45
CA ALA A 143 -16.66 -8.50 -16.27
C ALA A 143 -15.42 -8.51 -15.38
N VAL A 144 -15.22 -7.45 -14.61
CA VAL A 144 -14.21 -7.36 -13.56
C VAL A 144 -14.87 -7.09 -12.21
N VAL A 145 -14.53 -7.91 -11.21
CA VAL A 145 -14.93 -7.71 -9.82
C VAL A 145 -13.71 -7.25 -9.02
N VAL A 146 -13.82 -6.07 -8.44
CA VAL A 146 -12.79 -5.46 -7.58
C VAL A 146 -13.27 -5.53 -6.13
N ILE A 147 -12.62 -6.34 -5.31
CA ILE A 147 -12.98 -6.57 -3.92
C ILE A 147 -12.31 -5.54 -3.03
N GLY A 148 -13.09 -4.79 -2.26
CA GLY A 148 -12.60 -3.86 -1.25
C GLY A 148 -13.42 -2.58 -1.12
N SER A 149 -13.11 -1.81 -0.08
CA SER A 149 -13.85 -0.61 0.32
C SER A 149 -13.67 0.55 -0.66
N ALA A 150 -14.71 1.40 -0.78
CA ALA A 150 -14.63 2.70 -1.45
C ALA A 150 -13.63 3.66 -0.82
N ASN A 151 -13.31 3.44 0.46
CA ASN A 151 -12.35 4.27 1.19
C ASN A 151 -10.89 3.82 0.96
N SER A 152 -10.68 2.68 0.29
CA SER A 152 -9.34 2.19 -0.04
C SER A 152 -8.87 2.81 -1.35
N SER A 153 -7.86 3.66 -1.30
CA SER A 153 -7.23 4.27 -2.46
C SER A 153 -6.80 3.22 -3.50
N ASN A 154 -6.16 2.13 -3.05
CA ASN A 154 -5.76 1.05 -3.95
C ASN A 154 -6.96 0.34 -4.61
N THR A 155 -8.07 0.12 -3.89
CA THR A 155 -9.29 -0.47 -4.47
C THR A 155 -9.91 0.44 -5.54
N VAL A 156 -9.98 1.74 -5.26
CA VAL A 156 -10.47 2.74 -6.21
C VAL A 156 -9.56 2.81 -7.44
N ALA A 157 -8.24 2.78 -7.25
CA ALA A 157 -7.27 2.75 -8.34
C ALA A 157 -7.45 1.52 -9.24
N LEU A 158 -7.65 0.32 -8.66
CA LEU A 158 -7.91 -0.90 -9.43
C LEU A 158 -9.22 -0.82 -10.24
N THR A 159 -10.29 -0.21 -9.69
CA THR A 159 -11.54 0.00 -10.43
C THR A 159 -11.30 0.89 -11.66
N LYS A 160 -10.59 2.01 -11.50
CA LYS A 160 -10.22 2.90 -12.61
C LYS A 160 -9.34 2.21 -13.65
N VAL A 161 -8.40 1.35 -13.21
CA VAL A 161 -7.55 0.56 -14.11
C VAL A 161 -8.39 -0.42 -14.93
N ALA A 162 -9.35 -1.12 -14.33
CA ALA A 162 -10.23 -2.04 -15.05
C ALA A 162 -11.05 -1.30 -16.12
N GLU A 163 -11.63 -0.16 -15.77
CA GLU A 163 -12.41 0.69 -16.69
C GLU A 163 -11.55 1.21 -17.84
N SER A 164 -10.39 1.79 -17.54
CA SER A 164 -9.45 2.33 -18.55
C SER A 164 -8.85 1.24 -19.45
N SER A 165 -8.78 0.00 -18.98
CA SER A 165 -8.31 -1.15 -19.76
C SER A 165 -9.36 -1.72 -20.71
N GLY A 166 -10.56 -1.12 -20.77
CA GLY A 166 -11.60 -1.44 -21.74
C GLY A 166 -12.65 -2.45 -21.29
N CYS A 167 -12.63 -2.91 -20.04
CA CYS A 167 -13.72 -3.72 -19.52
C CYS A 167 -14.97 -2.86 -19.32
N LYS A 168 -16.11 -3.31 -19.89
CA LYS A 168 -17.37 -2.54 -19.83
C LYS A 168 -18.18 -2.77 -18.55
N ARG A 169 -17.92 -3.86 -17.84
CA ARG A 169 -18.66 -4.29 -16.66
C ARG A 169 -17.68 -4.39 -15.49
N VAL A 170 -17.50 -3.30 -14.76
CA VAL A 170 -16.63 -3.25 -13.60
C VAL A 170 -17.45 -3.04 -12.34
N TYR A 171 -17.29 -3.94 -11.38
CA TYR A 171 -18.03 -3.94 -10.13
C TYR A 171 -17.07 -3.89 -8.96
N ARG A 172 -17.23 -2.91 -8.06
CA ARG A 172 -16.55 -2.88 -6.79
C ARG A 172 -17.48 -3.41 -5.70
N VAL A 173 -17.03 -4.40 -4.94
CA VAL A 173 -17.81 -5.06 -3.91
C VAL A 173 -17.08 -5.10 -2.56
N ASN A 174 -17.79 -4.90 -1.47
CA ASN A 174 -17.28 -5.07 -0.10
C ASN A 174 -17.58 -6.45 0.48
N SER A 175 -18.53 -7.17 -0.12
CA SER A 175 -18.91 -8.51 0.32
C SER A 175 -19.42 -9.33 -0.87
N ALA A 176 -19.56 -10.64 -0.69
CA ALA A 176 -20.06 -11.52 -1.73
C ALA A 176 -21.55 -11.28 -2.07
N GLU A 177 -22.32 -10.74 -1.12
CA GLU A 177 -23.73 -10.39 -1.31
C GLU A 177 -23.95 -9.20 -2.24
N GLU A 178 -22.90 -8.40 -2.49
CA GLU A 178 -22.95 -7.25 -3.43
C GLU A 178 -22.69 -7.67 -4.88
N LEU A 179 -22.41 -8.94 -5.13
CA LEU A 179 -22.19 -9.44 -6.49
C LEU A 179 -23.46 -9.31 -7.32
N PRO A 180 -23.39 -8.85 -8.60
CA PRO A 180 -24.52 -8.88 -9.51
C PRO A 180 -24.93 -10.32 -9.84
N ASP A 181 -26.25 -10.57 -9.90
CA ASP A 181 -26.82 -11.88 -10.19
C ASP A 181 -26.61 -12.33 -11.66
N ASP A 182 -26.28 -11.39 -12.55
CA ASP A 182 -26.19 -11.60 -14.00
C ASP A 182 -24.76 -11.78 -14.51
N LEU A 183 -23.79 -12.05 -13.63
CA LEU A 183 -22.41 -12.30 -14.02
C LEU A 183 -22.30 -13.60 -14.82
N SER A 184 -21.69 -13.52 -15.99
CA SER A 184 -21.51 -14.64 -16.90
C SER A 184 -20.28 -14.44 -17.79
N GLY A 185 -19.78 -15.51 -18.39
CA GLY A 185 -18.58 -15.49 -19.20
C GLY A 185 -17.30 -15.48 -18.36
N VAL A 186 -16.24 -14.84 -18.86
CA VAL A 186 -14.96 -14.72 -18.18
C VAL A 186 -15.03 -13.56 -17.18
N VAL A 187 -14.97 -13.88 -15.88
CA VAL A 187 -14.98 -12.88 -14.81
C VAL A 187 -13.58 -12.77 -14.21
N ALA A 188 -12.94 -11.62 -14.37
CA ALA A 188 -11.69 -11.33 -13.68
C ALA A 188 -11.98 -10.85 -12.25
N VAL A 189 -11.27 -11.40 -11.27
CA VAL A 189 -11.40 -11.03 -9.86
C VAL A 189 -10.08 -10.47 -9.37
N THR A 190 -10.12 -9.31 -8.73
CA THR A 190 -8.97 -8.71 -8.05
C THR A 190 -9.40 -8.11 -6.71
N ALA A 191 -8.44 -7.85 -5.83
CA ALA A 191 -8.73 -7.32 -4.51
C ALA A 191 -7.76 -6.16 -4.15
N GLY A 192 -8.25 -5.18 -3.40
CA GLY A 192 -7.41 -4.19 -2.77
C GLY A 192 -6.40 -4.84 -1.81
N ALA A 193 -5.23 -4.23 -1.64
CA ALA A 193 -4.14 -4.78 -0.83
C ALA A 193 -4.55 -5.04 0.64
N SER A 194 -5.54 -4.32 1.16
CA SER A 194 -6.07 -4.47 2.52
C SER A 194 -7.31 -5.38 2.62
N ALA A 195 -7.80 -5.92 1.50
CA ALA A 195 -8.94 -6.83 1.52
C ALA A 195 -8.54 -8.18 2.14
N PRO A 196 -9.32 -8.73 3.08
CA PRO A 196 -9.03 -10.03 3.65
C PRO A 196 -9.08 -11.15 2.59
N GLU A 197 -8.15 -12.09 2.64
CA GLU A 197 -8.11 -13.24 1.75
C GLU A 197 -9.41 -14.07 1.83
N SER A 198 -9.97 -14.22 3.04
CA SER A 198 -11.25 -14.89 3.26
C SER A 198 -12.43 -14.25 2.51
N LEU A 199 -12.38 -12.94 2.26
CA LEU A 199 -13.40 -12.27 1.44
C LEU A 199 -13.24 -12.59 -0.04
N VAL A 200 -11.98 -12.71 -0.51
CA VAL A 200 -11.70 -13.17 -1.88
C VAL A 200 -12.25 -14.59 -2.09
N ASP A 201 -11.97 -15.48 -1.14
CA ASP A 201 -12.48 -16.87 -1.16
C ASP A 201 -14.03 -16.93 -1.19
N GLN A 202 -14.69 -16.09 -0.39
CA GLN A 202 -16.16 -16.01 -0.38
C GLN A 202 -16.72 -15.52 -1.73
N VAL A 203 -16.10 -14.48 -2.31
CA VAL A 203 -16.52 -13.98 -3.63
C VAL A 203 -16.32 -15.02 -4.71
N VAL A 204 -15.17 -15.71 -4.76
CA VAL A 204 -14.90 -16.77 -5.73
C VAL A 204 -15.87 -17.95 -5.54
N ALA A 205 -16.15 -18.34 -4.30
CA ALA A 205 -17.13 -19.41 -4.01
C ALA A 205 -18.55 -19.04 -4.45
N THR A 206 -18.96 -17.77 -4.26
CA THR A 206 -20.29 -17.29 -4.69
C THR A 206 -20.41 -17.20 -6.21
N LEU A 207 -19.33 -16.81 -6.91
CA LEU A 207 -19.29 -16.83 -8.38
C LEU A 207 -19.41 -18.25 -8.96
N ASN A 208 -19.04 -19.27 -8.19
CA ASN A 208 -19.15 -20.69 -8.54
C ASN A 208 -18.69 -21.00 -9.98
N PRO A 209 -17.41 -20.75 -10.33
CA PRO A 209 -16.93 -20.87 -11.70
C PRO A 209 -17.04 -22.31 -12.21
N THR A 210 -17.76 -22.52 -13.33
CA THR A 210 -18.02 -23.85 -13.92
C THR A 210 -16.79 -24.50 -14.51
N ASP A 211 -15.87 -23.68 -15.06
CA ASP A 211 -14.64 -24.13 -15.71
C ASP A 211 -13.40 -23.96 -14.81
N GLY A 212 -13.62 -23.70 -13.51
CA GLY A 212 -12.57 -23.40 -12.55
C GLY A 212 -12.03 -21.97 -12.67
N PHE A 213 -10.87 -21.72 -12.07
CA PHE A 213 -10.21 -20.42 -12.13
C PHE A 213 -8.70 -20.57 -12.33
N VAL A 214 -8.07 -19.51 -12.85
CA VAL A 214 -6.62 -19.42 -13.05
C VAL A 214 -6.11 -18.17 -12.34
N THR A 215 -5.05 -18.33 -11.58
CA THR A 215 -4.36 -17.18 -10.99
C THR A 215 -3.41 -16.56 -12.02
N HIS A 216 -3.56 -15.26 -12.25
CA HIS A 216 -2.71 -14.50 -13.15
C HIS A 216 -1.79 -13.56 -12.33
N ALA A 217 -0.47 -13.61 -12.62
CA ALA A 217 0.52 -12.74 -12.03
C ALA A 217 1.55 -12.35 -13.09
N GLU A 218 1.82 -11.05 -13.23
CA GLU A 218 2.85 -10.51 -14.15
C GLU A 218 4.25 -10.54 -13.52
N THR A 219 4.34 -10.53 -12.20
CA THR A 219 5.59 -10.47 -11.46
C THR A 219 5.59 -11.46 -10.31
N VAL A 220 6.78 -11.96 -9.98
CA VAL A 220 7.00 -12.73 -8.75
C VAL A 220 7.40 -11.74 -7.67
N GLU A 221 6.59 -11.61 -6.62
CA GLU A 221 6.91 -10.78 -5.46
C GLU A 221 7.87 -11.56 -4.55
N ASP A 222 9.08 -11.03 -4.37
CA ASP A 222 10.08 -11.52 -3.40
C ASP A 222 10.51 -10.39 -2.45
N GLU A 223 9.56 -9.55 -2.08
CA GLU A 223 9.81 -8.45 -1.15
C GLU A 223 9.55 -8.89 0.29
N TYR A 224 10.52 -8.64 1.14
CA TYR A 224 10.44 -8.92 2.57
C TYR A 224 10.55 -7.64 3.38
N PHE A 225 9.56 -7.39 4.23
CA PHE A 225 9.58 -6.32 5.22
C PHE A 225 9.77 -6.92 6.62
N PRO A 226 10.90 -6.67 7.27
CA PRO A 226 11.13 -7.21 8.61
C PRO A 226 10.13 -6.62 9.61
N PRO A 227 9.75 -7.37 10.65
CA PRO A 227 8.94 -6.84 11.74
C PRO A 227 9.52 -5.56 12.35
N PRO A 228 8.70 -4.67 12.93
CA PRO A 228 9.17 -3.50 13.66
C PRO A 228 10.26 -3.85 14.69
N PRO A 229 11.24 -2.95 14.96
CA PRO A 229 12.35 -3.21 15.87
C PRO A 229 11.91 -3.72 17.24
N GLU A 230 10.89 -3.11 17.83
CA GLU A 230 10.33 -3.46 19.14
C GLU A 230 9.81 -4.89 19.17
N LEU A 231 9.14 -5.30 18.10
CA LEU A 231 8.62 -6.67 17.96
C LEU A 231 9.74 -7.69 17.77
N ARG A 232 10.77 -7.34 16.98
CA ARG A 232 11.96 -8.20 16.79
C ARG A 232 12.71 -8.45 18.09
N GLU A 233 12.89 -7.44 18.92
CA GLU A 233 13.55 -7.56 20.23
C GLU A 233 12.74 -8.45 21.16
N THR A 234 11.42 -8.28 21.21
CA THR A 234 10.52 -9.13 21.99
C THR A 234 10.58 -10.59 21.53
N LEU A 235 10.52 -10.83 20.23
CA LEU A 235 10.60 -12.18 19.67
C LEU A 235 11.96 -12.85 19.97
N LYS A 236 13.06 -12.11 19.89
CA LYS A 236 14.39 -12.62 20.28
C LYS A 236 14.45 -12.98 21.76
N ALA A 237 13.92 -12.14 22.64
CA ALA A 237 13.88 -12.41 24.06
C ALA A 237 13.05 -13.65 24.38
N LEU A 238 11.86 -13.80 23.76
CA LEU A 238 11.00 -14.98 23.90
C LEU A 238 11.68 -16.24 23.40
N SER A 239 12.32 -16.21 22.22
CA SER A 239 13.08 -17.35 21.68
C SER A 239 14.18 -17.77 22.64
N SER A 240 14.97 -16.83 23.17
CA SER A 240 16.02 -17.11 24.14
C SER A 240 15.50 -17.72 25.43
N LEU A 241 14.34 -17.28 25.91
CA LEU A 241 13.68 -17.84 27.11
C LEU A 241 13.19 -19.28 26.85
N LEU A 242 12.61 -19.53 25.67
CA LEU A 242 12.15 -20.87 25.28
C LEU A 242 13.34 -21.84 25.15
N ASP A 243 14.44 -21.42 24.53
CA ASP A 243 15.64 -22.21 24.42
C ASP A 243 16.24 -22.59 25.79
N LEU A 244 16.23 -21.63 26.73
CA LEU A 244 16.63 -21.86 28.12
C LEU A 244 15.70 -22.81 28.86
N ALA A 245 14.39 -22.64 28.69
CA ALA A 245 13.37 -23.41 29.41
C ALA A 245 13.31 -24.89 28.95
N PHE A 246 13.44 -25.11 27.64
CA PHE A 246 13.28 -26.46 27.05
C PHE A 246 14.59 -27.17 26.76
N LYS A 247 15.76 -26.54 27.02
CA LYS A 247 17.10 -27.11 26.75
C LYS A 247 17.23 -27.76 25.37
N THR A 248 16.42 -27.34 24.43
CA THR A 248 16.55 -27.74 23.03
C THR A 248 17.70 -26.95 22.43
N PRO A 249 18.77 -27.60 21.90
CA PRO A 249 19.71 -26.87 21.09
C PRO A 249 18.93 -26.38 19.86
N SER A 250 18.53 -25.15 19.87
CA SER A 250 17.90 -24.52 18.71
C SER A 250 18.93 -24.55 17.59
N ALA A 251 18.68 -25.36 16.58
CA ALA A 251 19.46 -25.36 15.34
C ALA A 251 19.12 -24.12 14.47
N SER A 252 18.22 -23.28 14.92
CA SER A 252 17.83 -22.03 14.25
C SER A 252 18.10 -20.85 15.17
N THR A 253 19.24 -20.19 15.01
CA THR A 253 19.28 -18.75 15.27
C THR A 253 18.07 -18.13 14.60
N PHE A 254 17.27 -17.35 15.33
CA PHE A 254 16.19 -16.56 14.73
C PHE A 254 16.79 -15.74 13.59
N ASP A 255 16.69 -16.26 12.39
CA ASP A 255 16.96 -15.54 11.18
C ASP A 255 15.77 -14.59 10.99
N GLY A 256 16.03 -13.31 10.81
CA GLY A 256 14.99 -12.31 10.58
C GLY A 256 14.10 -12.59 9.36
N GLN A 257 14.36 -13.66 8.63
CA GLN A 257 13.55 -14.15 7.50
C GLN A 257 12.76 -15.43 7.80
N SER A 258 12.87 -16.00 9.02
CA SER A 258 12.17 -17.25 9.38
C SER A 258 10.64 -17.09 9.45
N ASP A 259 10.14 -15.88 9.58
CA ASP A 259 8.71 -15.53 9.53
C ASP A 259 8.11 -15.66 8.12
N ARG A 260 8.91 -15.66 7.05
CA ARG A 260 8.45 -15.99 5.68
C ARG A 260 7.83 -17.39 5.56
N ALA A 261 8.16 -18.29 6.47
CA ALA A 261 7.65 -19.67 6.46
C ALA A 261 6.17 -19.76 6.87
N PHE A 262 5.59 -18.68 7.41
CA PHE A 262 4.23 -18.66 7.95
C PHE A 262 3.41 -17.54 7.33
N THR A 263 2.18 -17.87 6.91
CA THR A 263 1.21 -16.86 6.50
C THR A 263 0.60 -16.17 7.73
N ALA A 264 0.11 -14.92 7.55
CA ALA A 264 -0.61 -14.22 8.62
C ALA A 264 -1.81 -15.04 9.15
N ALA A 265 -2.51 -15.76 8.28
CA ALA A 265 -3.62 -16.64 8.64
C ALA A 265 -3.16 -17.81 9.54
N GLN A 266 -2.00 -18.42 9.26
CA GLN A 266 -1.42 -19.48 10.10
C GLN A 266 -1.06 -18.96 11.49
N VAL A 267 -0.46 -17.76 11.58
CA VAL A 267 -0.09 -17.13 12.86
C VAL A 267 -1.34 -16.79 13.67
N LEU A 268 -2.36 -16.19 13.07
CA LEU A 268 -3.62 -15.86 13.73
C LEU A 268 -4.37 -17.12 14.19
N SER A 269 -4.41 -18.17 13.39
CA SER A 269 -5.00 -19.46 13.76
C SER A 269 -4.26 -20.14 14.93
N ALA A 270 -2.94 -19.99 15.01
CA ALA A 270 -2.15 -20.52 16.12
C ALA A 270 -2.38 -19.72 17.41
N ALA A 271 -2.57 -18.40 17.32
CA ALA A 271 -2.79 -17.51 18.46
C ALA A 271 -4.22 -17.60 19.04
N SER A 272 -5.18 -18.16 18.27
CA SER A 272 -6.59 -18.30 18.70
C SER A 272 -6.93 -19.64 19.36
N ARG A 273 -5.94 -20.52 19.54
CA ARG A 273 -6.01 -21.79 20.29
C ARG A 273 -5.46 -21.65 21.69
#